data_be0268f1e2ea1b81db9a36cfcc30b110
#
_entry.id   be0268f1e2ea1b81db9a36cfcc30b110
#
_cell.length_a   1.000
_cell.length_b   1.000
_cell.length_c   1.000
_cell.angle_alpha   90.00
_cell.angle_beta   90.00
_cell.angle_gamma   90.00
#
_symmetry.space_group_name_H-M   'P 1'
#
loop_
_entity.id
_entity.type
_entity.pdbx_description
1 polymer ?
#
loop_
_entity_poly.entity_id
_entity_poly.type
_entity_poly.pdbx_seq_one_letter_code
_entity_poly.pdbx_strand_id
1 'polypeptide(L)'
;MVELSGQPLRRTFGGDTLNTALYLSRLGASRHLSVSYATALGVDNISRDMLSAWQEENIDTRLVRKLENKLPGLYLVETEPNGERHFHYWRNDSAAKFYFATDLSPLEQAIDNHEFDALYISGISLAILAEEAKATLITLLEKHRQHGGKVMFDNNFRPQLWTAKQAQYWYSQVLRFVDIALVTEDDDHKVWGNSDIVARCRMFGCEEVVIKRGCDPCKVVSHLQSAEPTVTYVAANQVEHVVDTCAAGDSFAAGYLAGRLTGADETQSAELGHQLAAIVIQHPGAIIPREAMSALL
;
A
#
# COMPACT_ATOMS: atom_id res chain seq x y z
N MET A 1 31.95 -1.63 7.65
CA MET A 1 31.04 -2.62 7.02
C MET A 1 30.73 -3.70 8.01
N VAL A 2 29.48 -4.13 8.11
CA VAL A 2 29.08 -5.28 8.93
C VAL A 2 28.83 -6.44 7.97
N GLU A 3 29.51 -7.56 8.21
CA GLU A 3 29.25 -8.82 7.51
C GLU A 3 28.27 -9.64 8.34
N LEU A 4 27.14 -10.02 7.74
CA LEU A 4 26.11 -10.85 8.37
C LEU A 4 26.35 -12.31 7.98
N SER A 5 27.37 -12.93 8.60
CA SER A 5 27.71 -14.34 8.42
C SER A 5 27.61 -15.08 9.74
N GLY A 6 27.22 -16.36 9.71
CA GLY A 6 27.28 -17.26 10.85
C GLY A 6 26.05 -17.37 11.76
N GLN A 7 24.99 -16.59 11.52
CA GLN A 7 23.66 -16.79 12.12
C GLN A 7 22.60 -16.95 11.01
N PRO A 8 21.58 -17.80 11.18
CA PRO A 8 20.53 -17.94 10.18
C PRO A 8 19.67 -16.68 10.14
N LEU A 9 20.03 -15.73 9.26
CA LEU A 9 19.15 -14.62 8.92
C LEU A 9 18.00 -15.14 8.06
N ARG A 10 16.78 -14.94 8.51
CA ARG A 10 15.60 -15.21 7.67
C ARG A 10 15.45 -14.09 6.66
N ARG A 11 15.63 -14.40 5.39
CA ARG A 11 15.35 -13.46 4.30
C ARG A 11 13.88 -13.52 3.94
N THR A 12 13.21 -12.37 4.00
CA THR A 12 11.81 -12.18 3.57
C THR A 12 11.72 -10.94 2.71
N PHE A 13 10.64 -10.77 1.99
CA PHE A 13 10.35 -9.58 1.22
C PHE A 13 9.17 -8.85 1.84
N GLY A 14 9.13 -7.54 1.71
CA GLY A 14 8.05 -6.72 2.23
C GLY A 14 8.17 -5.28 1.74
N GLY A 15 7.13 -4.53 1.96
CA GLY A 15 6.94 -3.15 1.59
C GLY A 15 5.46 -2.87 1.56
N ASP A 16 5.00 -1.70 1.97
CA ASP A 16 3.58 -1.41 2.15
C ASP A 16 2.73 -1.74 0.91
N THR A 17 3.09 -1.16 -0.24
CA THR A 17 2.38 -1.41 -1.50
C THR A 17 2.57 -2.85 -2.02
N LEU A 18 3.71 -3.47 -1.75
CA LEU A 18 3.92 -4.89 -2.07
C LEU A 18 3.04 -5.80 -1.21
N ASN A 19 2.94 -5.52 0.09
CA ASN A 19 2.08 -6.27 1.00
C ASN A 19 0.62 -6.21 0.53
N THR A 20 0.13 -5.00 0.22
CA THR A 20 -1.22 -4.80 -0.34
C THR A 20 -1.40 -5.54 -1.66
N ALA A 21 -0.46 -5.43 -2.60
CA ALA A 21 -0.52 -6.09 -3.89
C ALA A 21 -0.56 -7.62 -3.77
N LEU A 22 0.25 -8.18 -2.87
CA LEU A 22 0.32 -9.63 -2.63
C LEU A 22 -0.99 -10.17 -2.06
N TYR A 23 -1.51 -9.55 -1.01
CA TYR A 23 -2.78 -9.96 -0.42
C TYR A 23 -3.95 -9.76 -1.37
N LEU A 24 -3.96 -8.66 -2.14
CA LEU A 24 -4.96 -8.41 -3.16
C LEU A 24 -4.88 -9.46 -4.29
N SER A 25 -3.68 -9.88 -4.70
CA SER A 25 -3.50 -10.94 -5.70
C SER A 25 -4.02 -12.30 -5.19
N ARG A 26 -3.73 -12.66 -3.94
CA ARG A 26 -4.23 -13.89 -3.33
C ARG A 26 -5.76 -13.92 -3.28
N LEU A 27 -6.40 -12.83 -2.82
CA LEU A 27 -7.86 -12.71 -2.77
C LEU A 27 -8.48 -12.58 -4.17
N GLY A 28 -7.75 -11.99 -5.09
CA GLY A 28 -8.21 -11.68 -6.44
C GLY A 28 -8.38 -12.90 -7.33
N ALA A 29 -7.65 -13.99 -7.07
CA ALA A 29 -7.67 -15.19 -7.89
C ALA A 29 -9.08 -15.79 -8.07
N SER A 30 -9.88 -15.82 -6.99
CA SER A 30 -11.28 -16.29 -7.03
C SER A 30 -12.28 -15.20 -7.44
N ARG A 31 -11.85 -13.97 -7.60
CA ARG A 31 -12.69 -12.77 -7.84
C ARG A 31 -12.43 -12.10 -9.20
N HIS A 32 -11.65 -12.74 -10.07
CA HIS A 32 -11.28 -12.22 -11.39
C HIS A 32 -10.55 -10.86 -11.35
N LEU A 33 -9.78 -10.61 -10.29
CA LEU A 33 -8.87 -9.47 -10.20
C LEU A 33 -7.46 -9.90 -10.63
N SER A 34 -6.81 -9.07 -11.42
CA SER A 34 -5.39 -9.19 -11.75
C SER A 34 -4.61 -8.03 -11.12
N VAL A 35 -3.44 -8.33 -10.58
CA VAL A 35 -2.60 -7.34 -9.90
C VAL A 35 -1.27 -7.23 -10.60
N SER A 36 -0.91 -6.02 -11.03
CA SER A 36 0.41 -5.69 -11.56
C SER A 36 1.16 -4.79 -10.57
N TYR A 37 2.46 -4.96 -10.45
CA TYR A 37 3.27 -4.18 -9.51
C TYR A 37 4.28 -3.29 -10.23
N ALA A 38 4.11 -1.98 -10.09
CA ALA A 38 4.98 -0.96 -10.68
C ALA A 38 6.04 -0.52 -9.68
N THR A 39 7.30 -0.88 -9.94
CA THR A 39 8.48 -0.53 -9.14
C THR A 39 9.77 -0.66 -9.96
N ALA A 40 10.93 -0.42 -9.33
CA ALA A 40 12.20 -0.76 -9.93
C ALA A 40 13.05 -1.64 -9.01
N LEU A 41 13.78 -2.57 -9.61
CA LEU A 41 14.73 -3.47 -8.96
C LEU A 41 16.07 -3.40 -9.69
N GLY A 42 17.08 -4.04 -9.12
CA GLY A 42 18.37 -4.26 -9.77
C GLY A 42 18.36 -5.46 -10.72
N VAL A 43 19.58 -5.85 -11.14
CA VAL A 43 19.84 -7.07 -11.91
C VAL A 43 20.56 -8.15 -11.10
N ASP A 44 20.70 -7.91 -9.81
CA ASP A 44 21.34 -8.79 -8.85
C ASP A 44 20.48 -10.00 -8.47
N ASN A 45 21.05 -10.93 -7.68
CA ASN A 45 20.36 -12.16 -7.27
C ASN A 45 19.14 -11.89 -6.38
N ILE A 46 19.25 -10.90 -5.46
CA ILE A 46 18.14 -10.57 -4.57
C ILE A 46 16.96 -10.04 -5.39
N SER A 47 17.22 -9.15 -6.35
CA SER A 47 16.19 -8.62 -7.25
C SER A 47 15.53 -9.74 -8.07
N ARG A 48 16.29 -10.74 -8.55
CA ARG A 48 15.73 -11.90 -9.27
C ARG A 48 14.85 -12.77 -8.37
N ASP A 49 15.30 -13.03 -7.14
CA ASP A 49 14.53 -13.82 -6.17
C ASP A 49 13.22 -13.11 -5.79
N MET A 50 13.23 -11.76 -5.65
CA MET A 50 12.03 -10.97 -5.42
C MET A 50 11.04 -11.11 -6.57
N LEU A 51 11.49 -10.97 -7.82
CA LEU A 51 10.63 -11.13 -9.00
C LEU A 51 10.01 -12.53 -9.07
N SER A 52 10.81 -13.57 -8.83
CA SER A 52 10.29 -14.96 -8.83
C SER A 52 9.23 -15.15 -7.75
N ALA A 53 9.48 -14.69 -6.53
CA ALA A 53 8.52 -14.78 -5.43
C ALA A 53 7.21 -14.03 -5.72
N TRP A 54 7.26 -12.87 -6.38
CA TRP A 54 6.06 -12.12 -6.76
C TRP A 54 5.26 -12.83 -7.86
N GLN A 55 5.95 -13.43 -8.83
CA GLN A 55 5.31 -14.23 -9.89
C GLN A 55 4.65 -15.49 -9.33
N GLU A 56 5.24 -16.15 -8.33
CA GLU A 56 4.64 -17.28 -7.61
C GLU A 56 3.33 -16.87 -6.89
N GLU A 57 3.22 -15.60 -6.48
CA GLU A 57 1.99 -15.02 -5.90
C GLU A 57 1.02 -14.47 -6.97
N ASN A 58 1.24 -14.78 -8.26
CA ASN A 58 0.47 -14.31 -9.41
C ASN A 58 0.44 -12.79 -9.57
N ILE A 59 1.46 -12.08 -9.11
CA ILE A 59 1.63 -10.64 -9.37
C ILE A 59 2.30 -10.49 -10.73
N ASP A 60 1.68 -9.72 -11.63
CA ASP A 60 2.28 -9.36 -12.91
C ASP A 60 3.45 -8.38 -12.69
N THR A 61 4.63 -8.77 -13.12
CA THR A 61 5.88 -8.04 -12.93
C THR A 61 6.36 -7.29 -14.18
N ARG A 62 5.55 -7.21 -15.25
CA ARG A 62 5.93 -6.52 -16.51
C ARG A 62 6.18 -5.02 -16.32
N LEU A 63 5.62 -4.42 -15.27
CA LEU A 63 5.84 -3.01 -14.93
C LEU A 63 7.09 -2.78 -14.07
N VAL A 64 7.84 -3.83 -13.73
CA VAL A 64 9.06 -3.70 -12.94
C VAL A 64 10.24 -3.29 -13.83
N ARG A 65 10.80 -2.10 -13.60
CA ARG A 65 12.04 -1.67 -14.25
C ARG A 65 13.25 -2.41 -13.68
N LYS A 66 14.20 -2.72 -14.52
CA LYS A 66 15.51 -3.27 -14.12
C LYS A 66 16.58 -2.20 -14.31
N LEU A 67 17.27 -1.84 -13.23
CA LEU A 67 18.31 -0.81 -13.22
C LEU A 67 19.65 -1.44 -12.86
N GLU A 68 20.61 -1.46 -13.81
CA GLU A 68 21.89 -2.17 -13.67
C GLU A 68 22.74 -1.74 -12.47
N ASN A 69 22.67 -0.45 -12.10
CA ASN A 69 23.50 0.15 -11.05
C ASN A 69 22.72 0.42 -9.76
N LYS A 70 21.58 -0.25 -9.55
CA LYS A 70 20.76 -0.08 -8.36
C LYS A 70 20.43 -1.43 -7.73
N LEU A 71 20.13 -1.39 -6.43
CA LEU A 71 19.72 -2.55 -5.64
C LEU A 71 18.33 -2.30 -5.04
N PRO A 72 17.60 -3.33 -4.62
CA PRO A 72 16.40 -3.14 -3.82
C PRO A 72 16.76 -2.49 -2.48
N GLY A 73 15.79 -1.80 -1.88
CA GLY A 73 15.94 -1.32 -0.50
C GLY A 73 16.08 -2.50 0.45
N LEU A 74 16.92 -2.34 1.47
CA LEU A 74 17.11 -3.33 2.52
C LEU A 74 16.65 -2.76 3.86
N TYR A 75 16.04 -3.58 4.68
CA TYR A 75 15.89 -3.32 6.11
C TYR A 75 16.23 -4.57 6.93
N LEU A 76 16.73 -4.34 8.12
CA LEU A 76 16.99 -5.36 9.13
C LEU A 76 16.03 -5.15 10.29
N VAL A 77 15.45 -6.22 10.78
CA VAL A 77 14.63 -6.20 12.00
C VAL A 77 15.43 -6.88 13.10
N GLU A 78 15.73 -6.15 14.14
CA GLU A 78 16.26 -6.68 15.39
C GLU A 78 15.14 -6.77 16.41
N THR A 79 14.94 -7.93 17.00
CA THR A 79 13.92 -8.14 18.04
C THR A 79 14.62 -8.32 19.36
N GLU A 80 14.33 -7.46 20.32
CA GLU A 80 14.85 -7.56 21.67
C GLU A 80 14.18 -8.71 22.46
N PRO A 81 14.80 -9.17 23.58
CA PRO A 81 14.20 -10.22 24.41
C PRO A 81 12.81 -9.90 24.97
N ASN A 82 12.47 -8.61 25.09
CA ASN A 82 11.15 -8.13 25.51
C ASN A 82 10.12 -8.11 24.38
N GLY A 83 10.53 -8.48 23.14
CA GLY A 83 9.69 -8.45 21.95
C GLY A 83 9.67 -7.10 21.20
N GLU A 84 10.37 -6.09 21.68
CA GLU A 84 10.51 -4.81 21.00
C GLU A 84 11.32 -4.96 19.72
N ARG A 85 10.94 -4.24 18.68
CA ARG A 85 11.55 -4.33 17.34
C ARG A 85 12.19 -3.03 16.93
N HIS A 86 13.44 -3.14 16.49
CA HIS A 86 14.21 -2.05 15.91
C HIS A 86 14.40 -2.30 14.42
N PHE A 87 14.06 -1.28 13.61
CA PHE A 87 14.17 -1.35 12.15
C PHE A 87 15.34 -0.48 11.69
N HIS A 88 16.32 -1.10 11.03
CA HIS A 88 17.44 -0.42 10.39
C HIS A 88 17.25 -0.43 8.88
N TYR A 89 17.32 0.73 8.23
CA TYR A 89 17.00 0.88 6.82
C TYR A 89 18.21 1.28 5.98
N TRP A 90 18.45 0.57 4.90
CA TRP A 90 19.37 0.93 3.82
C TRP A 90 18.57 1.05 2.53
N ARG A 91 17.91 2.18 2.32
CA ARG A 91 17.00 2.40 1.18
C ARG A 91 17.18 3.77 0.48
N ASN A 92 18.20 4.56 0.89
CA ASN A 92 18.38 5.91 0.36
C ASN A 92 18.72 5.93 -1.12
N ASP A 93 19.31 4.86 -1.66
CA ASP A 93 19.65 4.67 -3.08
C ASP A 93 18.93 3.45 -3.69
N SER A 94 17.79 3.05 -3.15
CA SER A 94 17.02 1.92 -3.65
C SER A 94 16.51 2.18 -5.07
N ALA A 95 16.48 1.13 -5.89
CA ALA A 95 16.03 1.18 -7.28
C ALA A 95 14.64 1.83 -7.42
N ALA A 96 13.71 1.53 -6.51
CA ALA A 96 12.35 2.05 -6.53
C ALA A 96 12.27 3.59 -6.59
N LYS A 97 13.24 4.31 -6.02
CA LYS A 97 13.31 5.78 -6.06
C LYS A 97 13.51 6.33 -7.48
N PHE A 98 14.05 5.51 -8.38
CA PHE A 98 14.45 5.88 -9.74
C PHE A 98 13.48 5.36 -10.79
N TYR A 99 12.27 4.96 -10.39
CA TYR A 99 11.29 4.38 -11.31
C TYR A 99 10.94 5.31 -12.49
N PHE A 100 10.87 6.63 -12.27
CA PHE A 100 10.58 7.66 -13.26
C PHE A 100 11.81 8.49 -13.68
N ALA A 101 13.03 8.05 -13.35
CA ALA A 101 14.21 8.92 -13.44
C ALA A 101 14.84 9.02 -14.84
N THR A 102 14.46 8.19 -15.80
CA THR A 102 15.06 8.15 -17.14
C THR A 102 13.99 8.16 -18.23
N ASP A 103 13.95 7.14 -19.05
CA ASP A 103 12.99 7.02 -20.15
C ASP A 103 11.56 6.82 -19.65
N LEU A 104 10.61 6.88 -20.57
CA LEU A 104 9.20 6.56 -20.32
C LEU A 104 9.08 5.24 -19.54
N SER A 105 8.45 5.27 -18.37
CA SER A 105 8.33 4.07 -17.54
C SER A 105 7.30 3.10 -18.12
N PRO A 106 7.38 1.81 -17.77
CA PRO A 106 6.35 0.84 -18.16
C PRO A 106 4.95 1.23 -17.67
N LEU A 107 4.83 1.88 -16.50
CA LEU A 107 3.55 2.37 -16.01
C LEU A 107 2.98 3.51 -16.87
N GLU A 108 3.83 4.46 -17.30
CA GLU A 108 3.40 5.53 -18.20
C GLU A 108 2.84 4.96 -19.50
N GLN A 109 3.54 4.00 -20.11
CA GLN A 109 3.07 3.33 -21.32
C GLN A 109 1.75 2.59 -21.10
N ALA A 110 1.61 1.89 -19.98
CA ALA A 110 0.41 1.13 -19.67
C ALA A 110 -0.81 2.04 -19.42
N ILE A 111 -0.61 3.20 -18.77
CA ILE A 111 -1.67 4.21 -18.62
C ILE A 111 -2.06 4.81 -19.97
N ASP A 112 -1.09 5.08 -20.82
CA ASP A 112 -1.36 5.58 -22.19
C ASP A 112 -2.18 4.60 -23.03
N ASN A 113 -1.97 3.31 -22.80
CA ASN A 113 -2.69 2.22 -23.46
C ASN A 113 -4.02 1.84 -22.78
N HIS A 114 -4.41 2.49 -21.68
CA HIS A 114 -5.63 2.19 -20.89
C HIS A 114 -5.67 0.75 -20.37
N GLU A 115 -4.54 0.22 -19.89
CA GLU A 115 -4.42 -1.18 -19.51
C GLU A 115 -4.93 -1.52 -18.11
N PHE A 116 -5.29 -0.52 -17.30
CA PHE A 116 -5.71 -0.71 -15.91
C PHE A 116 -7.01 0.01 -15.58
N ASP A 117 -7.86 -0.65 -14.80
CA ASP A 117 -9.09 -0.07 -14.26
C ASP A 117 -8.84 0.74 -12.98
N ALA A 118 -7.76 0.41 -12.26
CA ALA A 118 -7.49 0.98 -10.94
C ALA A 118 -5.99 1.11 -10.65
N LEU A 119 -5.60 2.19 -9.96
CA LEU A 119 -4.27 2.43 -9.44
C LEU A 119 -4.30 2.55 -7.92
N TYR A 120 -3.42 1.84 -7.23
CA TYR A 120 -3.19 1.99 -5.79
C TYR A 120 -1.80 2.58 -5.53
N ILE A 121 -1.76 3.62 -4.72
CA ILE A 121 -0.52 4.29 -4.28
C ILE A 121 -0.56 4.56 -2.78
N SER A 122 0.60 4.76 -2.18
CA SER A 122 0.70 5.12 -0.76
C SER A 122 1.54 6.38 -0.51
N GLY A 123 1.42 6.92 0.69
CA GLY A 123 2.26 8.02 1.16
C GLY A 123 3.75 7.67 1.13
N ILE A 124 4.14 6.41 1.33
CA ILE A 124 5.52 5.96 1.20
C ILE A 124 5.98 6.03 -0.26
N SER A 125 5.12 5.65 -1.23
CA SER A 125 5.42 5.78 -2.66
C SER A 125 5.78 7.22 -3.02
N LEU A 126 5.00 8.18 -2.52
CA LEU A 126 5.29 9.61 -2.70
C LEU A 126 6.59 10.04 -1.99
N ALA A 127 6.78 9.60 -0.74
CA ALA A 127 7.90 10.03 0.09
C ALA A 127 9.27 9.64 -0.48
N ILE A 128 9.36 8.50 -1.17
CA ILE A 128 10.63 8.01 -1.72
C ILE A 128 11.01 8.61 -3.07
N LEU A 129 10.06 9.16 -3.82
CA LEU A 129 10.30 9.76 -5.14
C LEU A 129 10.93 11.14 -5.05
N ALA A 130 11.75 11.49 -6.03
CA ALA A 130 12.23 12.86 -6.25
C ALA A 130 11.05 13.78 -6.66
N GLU A 131 11.22 15.10 -6.54
CA GLU A 131 10.16 16.07 -6.81
C GLU A 131 9.61 15.97 -8.25
N GLU A 132 10.48 15.80 -9.23
CA GLU A 132 10.12 15.64 -10.65
C GLU A 132 9.34 14.34 -10.88
N ALA A 133 9.76 13.25 -10.22
CA ALA A 133 9.09 11.96 -10.30
C ALA A 133 7.69 11.98 -9.63
N LYS A 134 7.53 12.75 -8.55
CA LYS A 134 6.20 13.00 -7.95
C LYS A 134 5.29 13.77 -8.91
N ALA A 135 5.83 14.79 -9.59
CA ALA A 135 5.06 15.55 -10.59
C ALA A 135 4.63 14.64 -11.77
N THR A 136 5.51 13.75 -12.23
CA THR A 136 5.17 12.73 -13.23
C THR A 136 4.03 11.84 -12.73
N LEU A 137 4.11 11.33 -11.50
CA LEU A 137 3.06 10.50 -10.92
C LEU A 137 1.72 11.25 -10.86
N ILE A 138 1.69 12.52 -10.44
CA ILE A 138 0.46 13.34 -10.43
C ILE A 138 -0.16 13.43 -11.82
N THR A 139 0.66 13.67 -12.84
CA THR A 139 0.19 13.72 -14.25
C THR A 139 -0.40 12.37 -14.68
N LEU A 140 0.19 11.27 -14.25
CA LEU A 140 -0.34 9.92 -14.53
C LEU A 140 -1.68 9.66 -13.84
N LEU A 141 -1.85 10.09 -12.58
CA LEU A 141 -3.12 9.97 -11.88
C LEU A 141 -4.21 10.75 -12.59
N GLU A 142 -3.91 11.98 -12.99
CA GLU A 142 -4.84 12.82 -13.76
C GLU A 142 -5.26 12.12 -15.07
N LYS A 143 -4.28 11.63 -15.83
CA LYS A 143 -4.51 10.93 -17.09
C LYS A 143 -5.34 9.66 -16.91
N HIS A 144 -5.00 8.84 -15.88
CA HIS A 144 -5.74 7.64 -15.56
C HIS A 144 -7.22 7.96 -15.23
N ARG A 145 -7.46 9.00 -14.44
CA ARG A 145 -8.83 9.47 -14.14
C ARG A 145 -9.57 9.96 -15.38
N GLN A 146 -8.91 10.69 -16.28
CA GLN A 146 -9.51 11.13 -17.55
C GLN A 146 -9.93 9.94 -18.44
N HIS A 147 -9.25 8.80 -18.33
CA HIS A 147 -9.58 7.55 -19.01
C HIS A 147 -10.67 6.72 -18.28
N GLY A 148 -11.25 7.25 -17.19
CA GLY A 148 -12.27 6.55 -16.39
C GLY A 148 -11.73 5.56 -15.36
N GLY A 149 -10.41 5.49 -15.20
CA GLY A 149 -9.78 4.65 -14.19
C GLY A 149 -9.99 5.18 -12.77
N LYS A 150 -9.88 4.30 -11.78
CA LYS A 150 -10.01 4.64 -10.35
C LYS A 150 -8.66 4.77 -9.68
N VAL A 151 -8.56 5.67 -8.70
CA VAL A 151 -7.35 5.86 -7.90
C VAL A 151 -7.66 5.63 -6.43
N MET A 152 -6.85 4.78 -5.79
CA MET A 152 -6.88 4.52 -4.36
C MET A 152 -5.59 4.99 -3.73
N PHE A 153 -5.71 5.63 -2.56
CA PHE A 153 -4.57 6.20 -1.85
C PHE A 153 -4.59 5.85 -0.37
N ASP A 154 -3.48 5.28 0.12
CA ASP A 154 -3.24 5.05 1.55
C ASP A 154 -2.28 6.13 2.09
N ASN A 155 -2.67 6.85 3.14
CA ASN A 155 -1.87 7.95 3.68
C ASN A 155 -0.52 7.51 4.25
N ASN A 156 -0.43 6.35 4.88
CA ASN A 156 0.77 5.63 5.32
C ASN A 156 1.98 6.54 5.60
N PHE A 157 1.82 7.52 6.48
CA PHE A 157 2.83 8.55 6.76
C PHE A 157 4.01 7.99 7.56
N ARG A 158 5.22 8.31 7.11
CA ARG A 158 6.46 7.92 7.79
C ARG A 158 7.35 9.13 8.03
N PRO A 159 7.42 9.66 9.26
CA PRO A 159 8.20 10.87 9.59
C PRO A 159 9.70 10.72 9.31
N GLN A 160 10.21 9.47 9.22
CA GLN A 160 11.60 9.21 8.85
C GLN A 160 11.91 9.47 7.36
N LEU A 161 10.90 9.59 6.51
CA LEU A 161 11.09 9.83 5.07
C LEU A 161 10.92 11.30 4.70
N TRP A 162 10.00 12.00 5.34
CA TRP A 162 9.67 13.39 5.04
C TRP A 162 8.94 14.09 6.19
N THR A 163 8.87 15.39 6.11
CA THR A 163 8.16 16.22 7.11
C THR A 163 6.64 16.21 6.88
N ALA A 164 5.87 16.47 7.92
CA ALA A 164 4.41 16.65 7.81
C ALA A 164 4.04 17.72 6.76
N LYS A 165 4.80 18.83 6.68
CA LYS A 165 4.56 19.90 5.69
C LYS A 165 4.72 19.43 4.24
N GLN A 166 5.74 18.60 3.98
CA GLN A 166 5.93 17.99 2.66
C GLN A 166 4.80 17.01 2.35
N ALA A 167 4.42 16.17 3.33
CA ALA A 167 3.29 15.25 3.18
C ALA A 167 1.98 16.00 2.91
N GLN A 168 1.66 17.07 3.66
CA GLN A 168 0.48 17.91 3.42
C GLN A 168 0.43 18.42 1.98
N TYR A 169 1.54 18.93 1.48
CA TYR A 169 1.60 19.45 0.12
C TYR A 169 1.30 18.36 -0.91
N TRP A 170 2.03 17.23 -0.86
CA TRP A 170 1.89 16.17 -1.85
C TRP A 170 0.58 15.37 -1.72
N TYR A 171 0.09 15.14 -0.51
CA TYR A 171 -1.24 14.54 -0.30
C TYR A 171 -2.33 15.42 -0.88
N SER A 172 -2.23 16.76 -0.72
CA SER A 172 -3.17 17.69 -1.34
C SER A 172 -3.18 17.62 -2.87
N GLN A 173 -2.04 17.30 -3.51
CA GLN A 173 -1.99 17.12 -4.96
C GLN A 173 -2.64 15.79 -5.37
N VAL A 174 -2.36 14.70 -4.65
CA VAL A 174 -2.87 13.36 -4.95
C VAL A 174 -4.38 13.25 -4.70
N LEU A 175 -4.86 13.75 -3.55
CA LEU A 175 -6.27 13.61 -3.13
C LEU A 175 -7.27 14.15 -4.15
N ARG A 176 -6.87 15.06 -5.02
CA ARG A 176 -7.71 15.60 -6.12
C ARG A 176 -8.12 14.53 -7.15
N PHE A 177 -7.41 13.43 -7.20
CA PHE A 177 -7.61 12.36 -8.17
C PHE A 177 -8.10 11.06 -7.51
N VAL A 178 -8.22 11.04 -6.17
CA VAL A 178 -8.52 9.84 -5.40
C VAL A 178 -10.02 9.58 -5.34
N ASP A 179 -10.40 8.36 -5.68
CA ASP A 179 -11.77 7.84 -5.48
C ASP A 179 -11.92 7.31 -4.06
N ILE A 180 -11.00 6.45 -3.61
CA ILE A 180 -11.04 5.83 -2.28
C ILE A 180 -9.79 6.23 -1.50
N ALA A 181 -9.97 6.99 -0.43
CA ALA A 181 -8.91 7.33 0.50
C ALA A 181 -8.90 6.34 1.68
N LEU A 182 -7.80 5.60 1.86
CA LEU A 182 -7.55 4.71 2.98
C LEU A 182 -6.69 5.46 4.00
N VAL A 183 -7.28 5.90 5.09
CA VAL A 183 -6.63 6.80 6.04
C VAL A 183 -6.41 6.11 7.38
N THR A 184 -5.16 5.94 7.79
CA THR A 184 -4.84 5.57 9.17
C THR A 184 -4.94 6.84 10.03
N GLU A 185 -5.83 6.86 11.01
CA GLU A 185 -6.18 8.03 11.82
C GLU A 185 -4.95 8.63 12.50
N ASP A 186 -4.13 7.81 13.14
CA ASP A 186 -2.89 8.24 13.81
C ASP A 186 -1.87 8.86 12.85
N ASP A 187 -1.74 8.32 11.64
CA ASP A 187 -0.83 8.86 10.63
C ASP A 187 -1.38 10.17 10.06
N ASP A 188 -2.70 10.29 9.94
CA ASP A 188 -3.35 11.53 9.53
C ASP A 188 -3.14 12.64 10.55
N HIS A 189 -3.32 12.34 11.84
CA HIS A 189 -3.10 13.29 12.92
C HIS A 189 -1.66 13.83 12.96
N LYS A 190 -0.66 12.99 12.63
CA LYS A 190 0.75 13.45 12.52
C LYS A 190 0.96 14.44 11.38
N VAL A 191 0.18 14.35 10.31
CA VAL A 191 0.28 15.22 9.13
C VAL A 191 -0.57 16.48 9.30
N TRP A 192 -1.84 16.34 9.70
CA TRP A 192 -2.85 17.39 9.65
C TRP A 192 -3.34 17.88 11.02
N GLY A 193 -2.80 17.32 12.10
CA GLY A 193 -3.32 17.57 13.44
C GLY A 193 -4.75 17.04 13.58
N ASN A 194 -5.57 17.72 14.37
CA ASN A 194 -6.95 17.32 14.64
C ASN A 194 -7.95 17.84 13.57
N SER A 195 -7.54 18.05 12.33
CA SER A 195 -8.46 18.48 11.28
C SER A 195 -9.40 17.34 10.86
N ASP A 196 -10.59 17.68 10.42
CA ASP A 196 -11.61 16.70 10.01
C ASP A 196 -11.18 15.99 8.72
N ILE A 197 -10.92 14.68 8.82
CA ILE A 197 -10.53 13.80 7.72
C ILE A 197 -11.62 13.76 6.64
N VAL A 198 -12.88 13.62 7.04
CA VAL A 198 -14.01 13.47 6.11
C VAL A 198 -14.22 14.77 5.34
N ALA A 199 -14.24 15.92 6.03
CA ALA A 199 -14.38 17.22 5.40
C ALA A 199 -13.23 17.49 4.41
N ARG A 200 -12.00 17.11 4.76
CA ARG A 200 -10.84 17.25 3.89
C ARG A 200 -10.94 16.37 2.64
N CYS A 201 -11.26 15.07 2.79
CA CYS A 201 -11.44 14.17 1.64
C CYS A 201 -12.57 14.67 0.73
N ARG A 202 -13.67 15.14 1.29
CA ARG A 202 -14.78 15.75 0.53
C ARG A 202 -14.32 16.99 -0.24
N MET A 203 -13.56 17.88 0.39
CA MET A 203 -13.06 19.11 -0.23
C MET A 203 -12.15 18.82 -1.44
N PHE A 204 -11.37 17.73 -1.40
CA PHE A 204 -10.52 17.32 -2.51
C PHE A 204 -11.24 16.49 -3.59
N GLY A 205 -12.50 16.13 -3.39
CA GLY A 205 -13.30 15.42 -4.41
C GLY A 205 -13.26 13.91 -4.29
N CYS A 206 -12.76 13.34 -3.18
CA CYS A 206 -12.83 11.89 -2.95
C CYS A 206 -14.28 11.43 -2.91
N GLU A 207 -14.55 10.23 -3.44
CA GLU A 207 -15.88 9.62 -3.41
C GLU A 207 -16.11 8.80 -2.13
N GLU A 208 -15.03 8.27 -1.56
CA GLU A 208 -15.07 7.40 -0.39
C GLU A 208 -13.85 7.61 0.49
N VAL A 209 -14.03 7.57 1.80
CA VAL A 209 -12.94 7.53 2.77
C VAL A 209 -13.14 6.41 3.78
N VAL A 210 -12.08 5.66 4.01
CA VAL A 210 -11.99 4.59 5.00
C VAL A 210 -11.00 5.00 6.07
N ILE A 211 -11.49 5.24 7.29
CA ILE A 211 -10.66 5.64 8.42
C ILE A 211 -10.35 4.40 9.25
N LYS A 212 -9.09 3.96 9.16
CA LYS A 212 -8.53 2.82 9.91
C LYS A 212 -8.16 3.29 11.31
N ARG A 213 -8.64 2.59 12.35
CA ARG A 213 -8.55 3.01 13.76
C ARG A 213 -8.00 1.90 14.67
N GLY A 214 -7.10 1.08 14.14
CA GLY A 214 -6.50 -0.02 14.87
C GLY A 214 -7.53 -1.07 15.27
N CYS A 215 -7.70 -1.30 16.58
CA CYS A 215 -8.67 -2.24 17.12
C CYS A 215 -10.09 -1.65 17.26
N ASP A 216 -10.23 -0.33 17.12
CA ASP A 216 -11.54 0.32 17.10
C ASP A 216 -12.27 0.08 15.77
N PRO A 217 -13.62 0.19 15.75
CA PRO A 217 -14.37 0.07 14.51
C PRO A 217 -13.86 1.04 13.45
N CYS A 218 -13.53 0.56 12.26
CA CYS A 218 -13.21 1.46 11.15
C CYS A 218 -14.46 2.26 10.77
N LYS A 219 -14.25 3.48 10.29
CA LYS A 219 -15.32 4.34 9.78
C LYS A 219 -15.19 4.45 8.27
N VAL A 220 -16.21 4.04 7.55
CA VAL A 220 -16.32 4.26 6.10
C VAL A 220 -17.34 5.35 5.84
N VAL A 221 -16.98 6.32 5.02
CA VAL A 221 -17.92 7.33 4.52
C VAL A 221 -17.88 7.30 3.01
N SER A 222 -18.97 6.86 2.41
CA SER A 222 -19.14 6.75 0.96
C SER A 222 -20.09 7.81 0.42
N HIS A 223 -20.14 7.97 -0.90
CA HIS A 223 -20.92 9.00 -1.57
C HIS A 223 -20.60 10.40 -1.01
N LEU A 224 -19.32 10.68 -0.76
CA LEU A 224 -18.88 11.91 -0.10
C LEU A 224 -19.34 13.18 -0.83
N GLN A 225 -19.52 13.11 -2.14
CA GLN A 225 -19.96 14.25 -2.96
C GLN A 225 -21.49 14.44 -2.97
N SER A 226 -22.25 13.50 -2.40
CA SER A 226 -23.71 13.63 -2.30
C SER A 226 -24.13 14.62 -1.20
N ALA A 227 -25.40 15.01 -1.19
CA ALA A 227 -25.97 15.83 -0.12
C ALA A 227 -26.03 15.06 1.22
N GLU A 228 -26.24 13.75 1.15
CA GLU A 228 -26.33 12.84 2.31
C GLU A 228 -25.35 11.69 2.13
N PRO A 229 -24.07 11.85 2.56
CA PRO A 229 -23.09 10.76 2.57
C PRO A 229 -23.52 9.61 3.46
N THR A 230 -23.19 8.39 3.06
CA THR A 230 -23.45 7.20 3.88
C THR A 230 -22.29 7.00 4.86
N VAL A 231 -22.60 6.80 6.14
CA VAL A 231 -21.61 6.56 7.19
C VAL A 231 -21.82 5.16 7.77
N THR A 232 -20.78 4.33 7.69
CA THR A 232 -20.77 2.95 8.18
C THR A 232 -19.63 2.75 9.18
N TYR A 233 -19.91 2.05 10.27
CA TYR A 233 -18.89 1.62 11.23
C TYR A 233 -18.85 0.10 11.24
N VAL A 234 -17.66 -0.47 11.05
CA VAL A 234 -17.46 -1.92 11.04
C VAL A 234 -16.42 -2.29 12.09
N ALA A 235 -16.83 -3.17 13.02
CA ALA A 235 -15.97 -3.59 14.13
C ALA A 235 -14.78 -4.42 13.65
N ALA A 236 -13.63 -4.20 14.28
CA ALA A 236 -12.47 -5.05 14.05
C ALA A 236 -12.68 -6.45 14.66
N ASN A 237 -12.13 -7.48 13.99
CA ASN A 237 -12.14 -8.83 14.54
C ASN A 237 -11.26 -8.90 15.79
N GLN A 238 -11.81 -9.45 16.86
CA GLN A 238 -11.06 -9.67 18.09
C GLN A 238 -10.02 -10.77 17.90
N VAL A 239 -8.79 -10.51 18.32
CA VAL A 239 -7.67 -11.44 18.25
C VAL A 239 -7.10 -11.64 19.65
N GLU A 240 -7.07 -12.89 20.15
CA GLU A 240 -6.57 -13.20 21.50
C GLU A 240 -5.06 -13.04 21.60
N HIS A 241 -4.32 -13.41 20.55
CA HIS A 241 -2.86 -13.39 20.53
C HIS A 241 -2.34 -12.65 19.29
N VAL A 242 -1.90 -11.42 19.50
CA VAL A 242 -1.19 -10.65 18.48
C VAL A 242 0.28 -11.03 18.49
N VAL A 243 0.79 -11.54 17.38
CA VAL A 243 2.19 -11.94 17.19
C VAL A 243 3.00 -10.79 16.58
N ASP A 244 2.43 -10.14 15.55
CA ASP A 244 3.10 -9.11 14.78
C ASP A 244 2.09 -8.18 14.11
N THR A 245 2.21 -6.88 14.30
CA THR A 245 1.32 -5.90 13.65
C THR A 245 1.83 -5.40 12.30
N CYS A 246 2.96 -5.94 11.81
CA CYS A 246 3.45 -5.61 10.46
C CYS A 246 2.40 -5.94 9.40
N ALA A 247 2.20 -5.02 8.47
CA ALA A 247 1.23 -5.13 7.39
C ALA A 247 -0.25 -5.26 7.81
N ALA A 248 -0.62 -4.97 9.07
CA ALA A 248 -2.03 -4.95 9.48
C ALA A 248 -2.86 -3.97 8.62
N GLY A 249 -2.35 -2.74 8.43
CA GLY A 249 -2.98 -1.72 7.59
C GLY A 249 -2.98 -2.09 6.11
N ASP A 250 -1.88 -2.66 5.61
CA ASP A 250 -1.72 -3.06 4.21
C ASP A 250 -2.66 -4.23 3.85
N SER A 251 -2.78 -5.20 4.75
CA SER A 251 -3.68 -6.35 4.58
C SER A 251 -5.16 -5.93 4.69
N PHE A 252 -5.49 -5.03 5.64
CA PHE A 252 -6.82 -4.43 5.67
C PHE A 252 -7.14 -3.73 4.34
N ALA A 253 -6.22 -2.90 3.82
CA ALA A 253 -6.39 -2.22 2.55
C ALA A 253 -6.62 -3.23 1.40
N ALA A 254 -5.85 -4.31 1.34
CA ALA A 254 -6.01 -5.36 0.34
C ALA A 254 -7.39 -6.03 0.41
N GLY A 255 -7.86 -6.41 1.60
CA GLY A 255 -9.18 -6.99 1.80
C GLY A 255 -10.30 -6.04 1.42
N TYR A 256 -10.22 -4.79 1.89
CA TYR A 256 -11.18 -3.75 1.55
C TYR A 256 -11.29 -3.55 0.03
N LEU A 257 -10.16 -3.35 -0.62
CA LEU A 257 -10.10 -3.12 -2.07
C LEU A 257 -10.54 -4.36 -2.87
N ALA A 258 -10.24 -5.58 -2.41
CA ALA A 258 -10.74 -6.81 -3.03
C ALA A 258 -12.29 -6.82 -3.06
N GLY A 259 -12.94 -6.44 -1.96
CA GLY A 259 -14.39 -6.29 -1.92
C GLY A 259 -14.90 -5.20 -2.85
N ARG A 260 -14.40 -3.96 -2.69
CA ARG A 260 -14.89 -2.80 -3.47
C ARG A 260 -14.70 -2.95 -4.98
N LEU A 261 -13.55 -3.48 -5.42
CA LEU A 261 -13.27 -3.70 -6.85
C LEU A 261 -14.09 -4.83 -7.48
N THR A 262 -14.71 -5.69 -6.66
CA THR A 262 -15.58 -6.78 -7.14
C THR A 262 -17.05 -6.55 -6.84
N GLY A 263 -17.44 -5.35 -6.43
CA GLY A 263 -18.83 -4.94 -6.29
C GLY A 263 -19.47 -5.21 -4.93
N ALA A 264 -18.68 -5.60 -3.92
CA ALA A 264 -19.18 -5.69 -2.54
C ALA A 264 -19.48 -4.28 -1.98
N ASP A 265 -20.42 -4.19 -1.05
CA ASP A 265 -20.71 -2.94 -0.34
C ASP A 265 -19.62 -2.57 0.67
N GLU A 266 -19.76 -1.41 1.31
CA GLU A 266 -18.79 -0.87 2.27
C GLU A 266 -18.62 -1.77 3.49
N THR A 267 -19.71 -2.35 3.99
CA THR A 267 -19.69 -3.24 5.16
C THR A 267 -18.95 -4.52 4.83
N GLN A 268 -19.35 -5.22 3.79
CA GLN A 268 -18.72 -6.46 3.34
C GLN A 268 -17.24 -6.28 3.04
N SER A 269 -16.88 -5.17 2.40
CA SER A 269 -15.48 -4.84 2.08
C SER A 269 -14.65 -4.59 3.34
N ALA A 270 -15.20 -3.86 4.31
CA ALA A 270 -14.52 -3.59 5.57
C ALA A 270 -14.41 -4.85 6.45
N GLU A 271 -15.43 -5.71 6.46
CA GLU A 271 -15.38 -7.03 7.12
C GLU A 271 -14.26 -7.90 6.53
N LEU A 272 -14.15 -7.99 5.20
CA LEU A 272 -13.08 -8.73 4.54
C LEU A 272 -11.70 -8.14 4.89
N GLY A 273 -11.57 -6.81 4.95
CA GLY A 273 -10.37 -6.12 5.40
C GLY A 273 -10.00 -6.48 6.83
N HIS A 274 -10.94 -6.43 7.75
CA HIS A 274 -10.73 -6.79 9.16
C HIS A 274 -10.41 -8.27 9.34
N GLN A 275 -11.09 -9.18 8.64
CA GLN A 275 -10.81 -10.61 8.68
C GLN A 275 -9.38 -10.90 8.25
N LEU A 276 -8.95 -10.33 7.12
CA LEU A 276 -7.58 -10.52 6.64
C LEU A 276 -6.55 -9.93 7.61
N ALA A 277 -6.74 -8.71 8.08
CA ALA A 277 -5.85 -8.09 9.05
C ALA A 277 -5.73 -8.90 10.35
N ALA A 278 -6.85 -9.42 10.85
CA ALA A 278 -6.88 -10.28 12.03
C ALA A 278 -6.08 -11.58 11.83
N ILE A 279 -6.13 -12.19 10.65
CA ILE A 279 -5.30 -13.38 10.34
C ILE A 279 -3.82 -12.97 10.28
N VAL A 280 -3.50 -11.89 9.59
CA VAL A 280 -2.11 -11.45 9.39
C VAL A 280 -1.40 -11.19 10.70
N ILE A 281 -2.02 -10.47 11.63
CA ILE A 281 -1.38 -10.10 12.90
C ILE A 281 -1.14 -11.28 13.85
N GLN A 282 -1.67 -12.47 13.57
CA GLN A 282 -1.40 -13.70 14.32
C GLN A 282 -0.16 -14.46 13.82
N HIS A 283 0.55 -13.90 12.84
CA HIS A 283 1.74 -14.54 12.26
C HIS A 283 2.94 -13.58 12.27
N PRO A 284 4.17 -14.10 12.31
CA PRO A 284 5.36 -13.26 12.27
C PRO A 284 5.64 -12.74 10.85
N GLY A 285 5.97 -11.47 10.74
CA GLY A 285 6.34 -10.80 9.48
C GLY A 285 5.15 -10.23 8.71
N ALA A 286 5.46 -9.51 7.65
CA ALA A 286 4.45 -8.81 6.85
C ALA A 286 3.68 -9.72 5.88
N ILE A 287 4.30 -10.81 5.45
CA ILE A 287 3.73 -11.77 4.49
C ILE A 287 3.61 -13.13 5.18
N ILE A 288 2.37 -13.57 5.37
CA ILE A 288 2.04 -14.84 6.03
C ILE A 288 1.96 -16.00 5.02
N PRO A 289 2.05 -17.27 5.48
CA PRO A 289 1.79 -18.42 4.62
C PRO A 289 0.40 -18.34 3.96
N ARG A 290 0.32 -18.75 2.70
CA ARG A 290 -0.94 -18.68 1.93
C ARG A 290 -2.04 -19.55 2.56
N GLU A 291 -1.64 -20.69 3.13
CA GLU A 291 -2.54 -21.62 3.80
C GLU A 291 -3.26 -21.02 5.00
N ALA A 292 -2.64 -20.05 5.67
CA ALA A 292 -3.28 -19.33 6.78
C ALA A 292 -4.51 -18.50 6.33
N MET A 293 -4.60 -18.19 5.03
CA MET A 293 -5.71 -17.44 4.44
C MET A 293 -6.79 -18.33 3.82
N SER A 294 -6.70 -19.66 3.94
CA SER A 294 -7.57 -20.61 3.22
C SER A 294 -9.08 -20.38 3.39
N ALA A 295 -9.48 -19.81 4.53
CA ALA A 295 -10.89 -19.43 4.80
C ALA A 295 -11.39 -18.23 3.98
N LEU A 296 -10.48 -17.44 3.38
CA LEU A 296 -10.80 -16.25 2.61
C LEU A 296 -10.61 -16.42 1.09
N LEU A 297 -9.89 -17.46 0.67
CA LEU A 297 -9.55 -17.76 -0.72
C LEU A 297 -10.65 -18.61 -1.37
#